data_bc91415f7b3f3e2f549a8c11d24d7e5c
#
_entry.id   bc91415f7b3f3e2f549a8c11d24d7e5c
#
_cell.length_a   1.000
_cell.length_b   1.000
_cell.length_c   1.000
_cell.angle_alpha   90.00
_cell.angle_beta   90.00
_cell.angle_gamma   90.00
#
_symmetry.space_group_name_H-M   'P 1'
#
loop_
_entity.id
_entity.type
_entity.pdbx_description
1 polymer ?
#
loop_
_entity_poly.entity_id
_entity_poly.type
_entity_poly.pdbx_seq_one_letter_code
_entity_poly.pdbx_strand_id
1 'polypeptide(L)'
;HKMKNIYTWSAKLAQRNLTIADLKTSKGKKKFTQVRVNTINEASAATEAGIDMIISNAKNIKLVRKGADKLFLTASLFWEEFITKEEILKGAFKALENGADAVFTPRNAEIIEMLAKEDIPVMGHLGLVPRKSSWFGGLRAIGKTPKEAHELFQKFKDLENAGAFAVEGEVIPENVMEEISNRTNMVTISMGSGRKTDVIYLFMEDICGETAKPPRHAKAYGNLLGLKNQIETERLKALKAFKKDSIKGKFPGKNQSTNMDSKQFDDFLKLLD
;
A
#
# COMPACT_ATOMS: atom_id res chain seq x y z
N HIS A 1 -14.37 -2.75 16.86
CA HIS A 1 -13.38 -2.67 17.95
C HIS A 1 -13.55 -1.37 18.74
N LYS A 2 -13.40 -1.45 20.07
CA LYS A 2 -13.29 -0.25 20.90
C LYS A 2 -11.93 0.42 20.57
N MET A 3 -11.94 1.69 20.20
CA MET A 3 -10.73 2.46 19.96
C MET A 3 -9.80 2.45 21.17
N LYS A 4 -8.52 2.34 20.95
CA LYS A 4 -7.47 2.34 21.98
C LYS A 4 -6.78 3.69 22.00
N ASN A 5 -6.66 4.28 23.18
CA ASN A 5 -5.83 5.45 23.38
C ASN A 5 -4.37 5.01 23.48
N ILE A 6 -3.50 5.64 22.72
CA ILE A 6 -2.06 5.39 22.72
C ILE A 6 -1.29 6.69 22.75
N TYR A 7 -0.02 6.62 23.09
CA TYR A 7 0.96 7.64 22.72
C TYR A 7 1.69 7.19 21.45
N THR A 8 1.79 8.07 20.46
CA THR A 8 2.61 7.82 19.26
C THR A 8 4.08 7.90 19.61
N TRP A 9 4.94 7.46 18.71
CA TRP A 9 6.39 7.60 18.84
C TRP A 9 6.89 9.05 18.91
N SER A 10 6.08 10.01 18.47
CA SER A 10 6.30 11.45 18.66
C SER A 10 5.68 12.01 19.96
N ALA A 11 5.35 11.13 20.90
CA ALA A 11 4.75 11.46 22.20
C ALA A 11 3.43 12.27 22.13
N LYS A 12 2.62 12.02 21.08
CA LYS A 12 1.30 12.63 20.93
C LYS A 12 0.20 11.62 21.25
N LEU A 13 -0.84 12.08 21.96
CA LEU A 13 -2.04 11.29 22.17
C LEU A 13 -2.71 10.99 20.83
N ALA A 14 -3.12 9.75 20.62
CA ALA A 14 -3.82 9.29 19.44
C ALA A 14 -4.76 8.13 19.78
N GLN A 15 -5.65 7.81 18.85
CA GLN A 15 -6.48 6.61 18.92
C GLN A 15 -6.12 5.64 17.80
N ARG A 16 -6.23 4.34 18.09
CA ARG A 16 -6.05 3.27 17.11
C ARG A 16 -7.18 2.25 17.21
N ASN A 17 -7.59 1.75 16.06
CA ASN A 17 -8.53 0.63 15.98
C ASN A 17 -7.90 -0.67 16.49
N LEU A 18 -6.61 -0.87 16.27
CA LEU A 18 -5.81 -2.02 16.67
C LEU A 18 -4.45 -1.58 17.21
N THR A 19 -3.92 -2.39 18.12
CA THR A 19 -2.54 -2.32 18.62
C THR A 19 -1.81 -3.63 18.33
N ILE A 20 -0.50 -3.67 18.51
CA ILE A 20 0.30 -4.91 18.45
C ILE A 20 -0.27 -5.97 19.42
N ALA A 21 -0.67 -5.56 20.63
CA ALA A 21 -1.26 -6.45 21.63
C ALA A 21 -2.59 -7.05 21.13
N ASP A 22 -3.46 -6.24 20.51
CA ASP A 22 -4.72 -6.74 19.94
C ASP A 22 -4.47 -7.77 18.82
N LEU A 23 -3.51 -7.52 17.94
CA LEU A 23 -3.15 -8.45 16.86
C LEU A 23 -2.62 -9.77 17.41
N LYS A 24 -1.70 -9.73 18.38
CA LYS A 24 -1.12 -10.92 19.01
C LYS A 24 -2.16 -11.76 19.78
N THR A 25 -3.01 -11.11 20.58
CA THR A 25 -4.05 -11.82 21.38
C THR A 25 -5.19 -12.38 20.52
N SER A 26 -5.40 -11.82 19.33
CA SER A 26 -6.41 -12.28 18.37
C SER A 26 -5.91 -13.38 17.44
N LYS A 27 -4.61 -13.73 17.49
CA LYS A 27 -4.03 -14.77 16.65
C LYS A 27 -4.81 -16.09 16.72
N GLY A 28 -5.15 -16.63 15.55
CA GLY A 28 -5.92 -17.87 15.41
C GLY A 28 -7.40 -17.76 15.80
N LYS A 29 -7.85 -16.60 16.30
CA LYS A 29 -9.23 -16.39 16.77
C LYS A 29 -10.02 -15.44 15.89
N LYS A 30 -9.36 -14.47 15.27
CA LYS A 30 -9.98 -13.45 14.45
C LYS A 30 -9.20 -13.23 13.17
N LYS A 31 -9.94 -13.00 12.07
CA LYS A 31 -9.40 -12.65 10.75
C LYS A 31 -9.39 -11.14 10.60
N PHE A 32 -8.28 -10.62 10.07
CA PHE A 32 -8.11 -9.21 9.73
C PHE A 32 -7.84 -9.02 8.24
N THR A 33 -8.03 -7.80 7.77
CA THR A 33 -7.73 -7.36 6.40
C THR A 33 -6.61 -6.33 6.41
N GLN A 34 -5.72 -6.42 5.43
CA GLN A 34 -4.68 -5.41 5.19
C GLN A 34 -4.70 -4.98 3.73
N VAL A 35 -4.55 -3.68 3.49
CA VAL A 35 -4.49 -3.10 2.14
C VAL A 35 -3.28 -2.18 2.02
N ARG A 36 -2.55 -2.29 0.89
CA ARG A 36 -1.54 -1.29 0.55
C ARG A 36 -2.21 -0.05 0.01
N VAL A 37 -1.83 1.11 0.55
CA VAL A 37 -2.32 2.43 0.15
C VAL A 37 -1.17 3.39 -0.09
N ASN A 38 -1.34 4.33 -1.02
CA ASN A 38 -0.28 5.28 -1.38
C ASN A 38 -0.73 6.75 -1.29
N THR A 39 -2.02 7.00 -1.22
CA THR A 39 -2.62 8.35 -1.25
C THR A 39 -3.56 8.58 -0.08
N ILE A 40 -3.89 9.85 0.17
CA ILE A 40 -4.90 10.23 1.19
C ILE A 40 -6.25 9.60 0.86
N ASN A 41 -6.67 9.66 -0.42
CA ASN A 41 -7.97 9.15 -0.85
C ASN A 41 -8.08 7.63 -0.69
N GLU A 42 -7.04 6.88 -1.01
CA GLU A 42 -6.98 5.43 -0.78
C GLU A 42 -7.06 5.10 0.72
N ALA A 43 -6.34 5.85 1.55
CA ALA A 43 -6.37 5.67 3.00
C ALA A 43 -7.76 5.99 3.60
N SER A 44 -8.41 7.05 3.11
CA SER A 44 -9.79 7.40 3.49
C SER A 44 -10.78 6.33 3.07
N ALA A 45 -10.68 5.84 1.84
CA ALA A 45 -11.53 4.76 1.35
C ALA A 45 -11.35 3.47 2.16
N ALA A 46 -10.11 3.10 2.51
CA ALA A 46 -9.84 1.96 3.38
C ALA A 46 -10.46 2.13 4.78
N THR A 47 -10.41 3.34 5.32
CA THR A 47 -11.03 3.69 6.61
C THR A 47 -12.55 3.53 6.56
N GLU A 48 -13.19 4.10 5.56
CA GLU A 48 -14.65 4.05 5.36
C GLU A 48 -15.16 2.63 5.08
N ALA A 49 -14.36 1.84 4.33
CA ALA A 49 -14.68 0.44 4.05
C ALA A 49 -14.51 -0.49 5.27
N GLY A 50 -13.95 0.00 6.38
CA GLY A 50 -13.73 -0.80 7.58
C GLY A 50 -12.56 -1.78 7.45
N ILE A 51 -11.57 -1.50 6.61
CA ILE A 51 -10.31 -2.24 6.54
C ILE A 51 -9.61 -2.13 7.90
N ASP A 52 -9.01 -3.23 8.36
CA ASP A 52 -8.42 -3.29 9.71
C ASP A 52 -7.01 -2.68 9.77
N MET A 53 -6.19 -2.90 8.75
CA MET A 53 -4.79 -2.51 8.70
C MET A 53 -4.45 -1.94 7.32
N ILE A 54 -3.54 -0.98 7.30
CA ILE A 54 -2.97 -0.45 6.05
C ILE A 54 -1.45 -0.47 6.12
N ILE A 55 -0.83 -0.58 4.94
CA ILE A 55 0.62 -0.52 4.77
C ILE A 55 0.94 0.46 3.64
N SER A 56 2.00 1.22 3.79
CA SER A 56 2.47 2.16 2.77
C SER A 56 3.98 2.28 2.78
N ASN A 57 4.55 2.86 1.72
CA ASN A 57 5.95 3.22 1.70
C ASN A 57 6.28 4.18 2.86
N ALA A 58 7.42 4.01 3.50
CA ALA A 58 7.87 4.85 4.61
C ALA A 58 7.82 6.36 4.31
N LYS A 59 8.12 6.77 3.07
CA LYS A 59 8.03 8.18 2.63
C LYS A 59 6.61 8.74 2.61
N ASN A 60 5.59 7.89 2.49
CA ASN A 60 4.20 8.31 2.37
C ASN A 60 3.44 8.32 3.71
N ILE A 61 4.05 7.87 4.81
CA ILE A 61 3.36 7.68 6.09
C ILE A 61 2.66 8.94 6.57
N LYS A 62 3.35 10.08 6.56
CA LYS A 62 2.76 11.36 6.97
C LYS A 62 1.56 11.77 6.12
N LEU A 63 1.59 11.43 4.82
CA LEU A 63 0.50 11.70 3.88
C LEU A 63 -0.68 10.77 4.13
N VAL A 64 -0.42 9.46 4.17
CA VAL A 64 -1.43 8.42 4.36
C VAL A 64 -2.14 8.56 5.70
N ARG A 65 -1.42 8.93 6.77
CA ARG A 65 -2.01 9.16 8.09
C ARG A 65 -3.10 10.24 8.10
N LYS A 66 -3.06 11.20 7.17
CA LYS A 66 -4.13 12.22 7.03
C LYS A 66 -5.46 11.63 6.57
N GLY A 67 -5.44 10.57 5.78
CA GLY A 67 -6.65 9.87 5.34
C GLY A 67 -7.10 8.74 6.27
N ALA A 68 -6.22 8.29 7.17
CA ALA A 68 -6.45 7.15 8.06
C ALA A 68 -5.82 7.39 9.43
N ASP A 69 -6.36 8.34 10.18
CA ASP A 69 -5.82 8.80 11.48
C ASP A 69 -5.85 7.72 12.57
N LYS A 70 -6.77 6.75 12.47
CA LYS A 70 -7.02 5.72 13.49
C LYS A 70 -6.68 4.29 13.07
N LEU A 71 -6.43 4.01 11.79
CA LEU A 71 -6.07 2.67 11.36
C LEU A 71 -4.65 2.29 11.78
N PHE A 72 -4.45 0.99 12.06
CA PHE A 72 -3.11 0.45 12.23
C PHE A 72 -2.33 0.59 10.93
N LEU A 73 -1.21 1.27 10.97
CA LEU A 73 -0.41 1.65 9.79
C LEU A 73 1.02 1.13 9.92
N THR A 74 1.41 0.30 8.94
CA THR A 74 2.77 -0.22 8.80
C THR A 74 3.54 0.57 7.73
N ALA A 75 4.79 0.93 8.01
CA ALA A 75 5.69 1.59 7.08
C ALA A 75 6.62 0.57 6.42
N SER A 76 6.60 0.51 5.10
CA SER A 76 7.48 -0.35 4.31
C SER A 76 8.83 0.33 4.07
N LEU A 77 9.91 -0.31 4.53
CA LEU A 77 11.28 0.13 4.32
C LEU A 77 11.83 -0.51 3.04
N PHE A 78 11.70 0.17 1.91
CA PHE A 78 12.17 -0.35 0.62
C PHE A 78 13.68 -0.41 0.51
N TRP A 79 14.17 -1.41 -0.19
CA TRP A 79 15.59 -1.72 -0.36
C TRP A 79 16.38 -0.60 -1.02
N GLU A 80 15.77 0.12 -1.96
CA GLU A 80 16.42 1.21 -2.69
C GLU A 80 16.69 2.43 -1.82
N GLU A 81 15.87 2.63 -0.80
CA GLU A 81 15.92 3.82 0.05
C GLU A 81 16.68 3.56 1.36
N PHE A 82 16.75 2.27 1.79
CA PHE A 82 17.31 1.87 3.09
C PHE A 82 18.26 0.68 2.91
N ILE A 83 19.53 0.96 2.63
CA ILE A 83 20.53 -0.04 2.26
C ILE A 83 21.34 -0.47 3.48
N THR A 84 21.93 0.49 4.19
CA THR A 84 22.77 0.23 5.36
C THR A 84 21.92 0.05 6.63
N LYS A 85 22.51 -0.57 7.66
CA LYS A 85 21.86 -0.73 8.96
C LYS A 85 21.43 0.61 9.56
N GLU A 86 22.30 1.61 9.44
CA GLU A 86 22.03 2.95 9.95
C GLU A 86 20.88 3.64 9.21
N GLU A 87 20.83 3.54 7.87
CA GLU A 87 19.72 4.06 7.08
C GLU A 87 18.40 3.38 7.42
N ILE A 88 18.41 2.05 7.60
CA ILE A 88 17.25 1.28 8.01
C ILE A 88 16.74 1.75 9.37
N LEU A 89 17.61 1.89 10.36
CA LEU A 89 17.25 2.32 11.70
C LEU A 89 16.71 3.76 11.70
N LYS A 90 17.39 4.70 11.04
CA LYS A 90 16.93 6.08 10.85
C LYS A 90 15.57 6.14 10.13
N GLY A 91 15.42 5.33 9.08
CA GLY A 91 14.16 5.24 8.33
C GLY A 91 13.00 4.71 9.17
N ALA A 92 13.26 3.69 9.99
CA ALA A 92 12.28 3.14 10.91
C ALA A 92 11.81 4.19 11.93
N PHE A 93 12.72 4.85 12.62
CA PHE A 93 12.38 5.91 13.58
C PHE A 93 11.64 7.07 12.89
N LYS A 94 12.06 7.47 11.69
CA LYS A 94 11.39 8.54 10.94
C LYS A 94 9.97 8.16 10.54
N ALA A 95 9.74 6.92 10.13
CA ALA A 95 8.41 6.42 9.82
C ALA A 95 7.50 6.41 11.05
N LEU A 96 8.01 5.95 12.19
CA LEU A 96 7.28 5.95 13.46
C LEU A 96 6.97 7.37 13.94
N GLU A 97 7.92 8.30 13.84
CA GLU A 97 7.72 9.72 14.14
C GLU A 97 6.61 10.31 13.25
N ASN A 98 6.54 9.93 11.99
CA ASN A 98 5.51 10.35 11.04
C ASN A 98 4.14 9.71 11.27
N GLY A 99 4.02 8.78 12.23
CA GLY A 99 2.76 8.19 12.68
C GLY A 99 2.54 6.73 12.28
N ALA A 100 3.55 6.01 11.80
CA ALA A 100 3.45 4.55 11.66
C ALA A 100 3.37 3.88 13.04
N ASP A 101 2.70 2.72 13.09
CA ASP A 101 2.58 1.89 14.28
C ASP A 101 3.58 0.72 14.27
N ALA A 102 4.06 0.36 13.07
CA ALA A 102 5.04 -0.69 12.84
C ALA A 102 5.85 -0.41 11.57
N VAL A 103 6.93 -1.15 11.38
CA VAL A 103 7.71 -1.16 10.15
C VAL A 103 7.74 -2.55 9.53
N PHE A 104 7.89 -2.60 8.21
CA PHE A 104 8.02 -3.82 7.42
C PHE A 104 9.35 -3.81 6.69
N THR A 105 10.06 -4.92 6.71
CA THR A 105 11.28 -5.11 5.95
C THR A 105 11.42 -6.54 5.44
N PRO A 106 11.85 -6.76 4.18
CA PRO A 106 12.14 -8.08 3.64
C PRO A 106 13.59 -8.53 3.93
N ARG A 107 14.29 -7.81 4.81
CA ARG A 107 15.69 -8.11 5.17
C ARG A 107 15.75 -9.33 6.10
N ASN A 108 16.96 -9.81 6.35
CA ASN A 108 17.24 -11.00 7.14
C ASN A 108 16.97 -10.83 8.65
N ALA A 109 17.11 -11.93 9.39
CA ALA A 109 16.90 -11.96 10.84
C ALA A 109 17.78 -10.97 11.62
N GLU A 110 19.00 -10.72 11.17
CA GLU A 110 19.92 -9.76 11.81
C GLU A 110 19.34 -8.33 11.80
N ILE A 111 18.74 -7.91 10.69
CA ILE A 111 18.08 -6.61 10.58
C ILE A 111 16.79 -6.57 11.44
N ILE A 112 16.01 -7.64 11.42
CA ILE A 112 14.83 -7.78 12.28
C ILE A 112 15.24 -7.64 13.75
N GLU A 113 16.28 -8.35 14.18
CA GLU A 113 16.78 -8.30 15.56
C GLU A 113 17.24 -6.89 15.95
N MET A 114 17.98 -6.22 15.07
CA MET A 114 18.42 -4.85 15.28
C MET A 114 17.24 -3.91 15.56
N LEU A 115 16.18 -3.99 14.76
CA LEU A 115 14.97 -3.17 14.93
C LEU A 115 14.20 -3.56 16.21
N ALA A 116 14.04 -4.86 16.46
CA ALA A 116 13.32 -5.37 17.62
C ALA A 116 14.01 -5.03 18.95
N LYS A 117 15.35 -4.96 18.99
CA LYS A 117 16.13 -4.54 20.17
C LYS A 117 15.92 -3.07 20.54
N GLU A 118 15.46 -2.25 19.60
CA GLU A 118 15.07 -0.86 19.85
C GLU A 118 13.56 -0.73 20.15
N ASP A 119 12.90 -1.83 20.50
CA ASP A 119 11.45 -1.90 20.75
C ASP A 119 10.58 -1.49 19.54
N ILE A 120 11.16 -1.44 18.34
CA ILE A 120 10.43 -1.13 17.11
C ILE A 120 9.61 -2.35 16.71
N PRO A 121 8.26 -2.22 16.59
CA PRO A 121 7.44 -3.32 16.07
C PRO A 121 7.79 -3.58 14.61
N VAL A 122 8.32 -4.76 14.31
CA VAL A 122 8.82 -5.13 12.99
C VAL A 122 8.10 -6.33 12.42
N MET A 123 7.71 -6.22 11.15
CA MET A 123 7.12 -7.25 10.31
C MET A 123 8.12 -7.71 9.27
N GLY A 124 8.33 -9.03 9.17
CA GLY A 124 9.20 -9.64 8.16
C GLY A 124 8.45 -10.07 6.91
N HIS A 125 9.19 -10.60 5.94
CA HIS A 125 8.66 -11.05 4.65
C HIS A 125 9.38 -12.33 4.20
N LEU A 126 8.63 -13.39 3.99
CA LEU A 126 9.11 -14.71 3.56
C LEU A 126 8.25 -15.29 2.43
N GLY A 127 8.71 -16.39 1.86
CA GLY A 127 8.10 -17.01 0.69
C GLY A 127 8.69 -16.42 -0.60
N LEU A 128 7.85 -16.10 -1.56
CA LEU A 128 8.28 -15.42 -2.79
C LEU A 128 8.52 -13.93 -2.46
N VAL A 129 9.76 -13.59 -2.17
CA VAL A 129 10.20 -12.20 -2.15
C VAL A 129 10.62 -11.83 -3.57
N PRO A 130 9.85 -11.00 -4.32
CA PRO A 130 10.03 -10.83 -5.77
C PRO A 130 11.45 -10.46 -6.18
N ARG A 131 12.13 -9.62 -5.41
CA ARG A 131 13.52 -9.20 -5.67
C ARG A 131 14.55 -10.32 -5.48
N LYS A 132 14.17 -11.41 -4.80
CA LYS A 132 14.98 -12.62 -4.63
C LYS A 132 14.60 -13.73 -5.61
N SER A 133 13.73 -13.45 -6.59
CA SER A 133 13.21 -14.47 -7.50
C SER A 133 14.27 -15.19 -8.32
N SER A 134 15.40 -14.54 -8.62
CA SER A 134 16.54 -15.17 -9.30
C SER A 134 17.13 -16.34 -8.52
N TRP A 135 17.10 -16.31 -7.18
CA TRP A 135 17.52 -17.42 -6.33
C TRP A 135 16.62 -18.66 -6.44
N PHE A 136 15.36 -18.46 -6.86
CA PHE A 136 14.35 -19.50 -6.98
C PHE A 136 14.10 -19.94 -8.43
N GLY A 137 14.88 -19.43 -9.37
CA GLY A 137 14.71 -19.73 -10.81
C GLY A 137 13.51 -19.02 -11.44
N GLY A 138 13.05 -17.90 -10.87
CA GLY A 138 11.94 -17.11 -11.39
C GLY A 138 10.79 -16.92 -10.38
N LEU A 139 9.67 -16.34 -10.85
CA LEU A 139 8.47 -16.11 -10.04
C LEU A 139 7.66 -17.41 -9.92
N ARG A 140 7.66 -17.99 -8.73
CA ARG A 140 6.92 -19.23 -8.42
C ARG A 140 6.53 -19.30 -6.95
N ALA A 141 5.64 -20.21 -6.61
CA ALA A 141 5.36 -20.54 -5.22
C ALA A 141 6.58 -21.17 -4.54
N ILE A 142 6.84 -20.78 -3.28
CA ILE A 142 7.94 -21.25 -2.45
C ILE A 142 7.38 -22.20 -1.38
N GLY A 143 8.03 -23.34 -1.18
CA GLY A 143 7.61 -24.37 -0.22
C GLY A 143 6.81 -25.52 -0.85
N LYS A 144 6.99 -25.78 -2.16
CA LYS A 144 6.29 -26.86 -2.87
C LYS A 144 6.88 -28.25 -2.65
N THR A 145 8.09 -28.35 -2.11
CA THR A 145 8.71 -29.63 -1.75
C THR A 145 8.89 -29.71 -0.24
N PRO A 146 8.94 -30.93 0.38
CA PRO A 146 9.15 -31.08 1.80
C PRO A 146 10.41 -30.35 2.30
N LYS A 147 11.49 -30.46 1.55
CA LYS A 147 12.77 -29.78 1.89
C LYS A 147 12.60 -28.27 1.89
N GLU A 148 12.04 -27.70 0.81
CA GLU A 148 11.85 -26.25 0.69
C GLU A 148 10.87 -25.71 1.74
N ALA A 149 9.78 -26.45 2.02
CA ALA A 149 8.83 -26.09 3.07
C ALA A 149 9.48 -26.11 4.47
N HIS A 150 10.33 -27.10 4.75
CA HIS A 150 11.08 -27.18 6.00
C HIS A 150 12.07 -26.02 6.15
N GLU A 151 12.86 -25.74 5.11
CA GLU A 151 13.79 -24.59 5.09
C GLU A 151 13.05 -23.27 5.29
N LEU A 152 11.87 -23.13 4.68
CA LEU A 152 11.00 -21.97 4.88
C LEU A 152 10.52 -21.86 6.32
N PHE A 153 10.07 -22.96 6.92
CA PHE A 153 9.66 -23.00 8.32
C PHE A 153 10.79 -22.57 9.27
N GLN A 154 12.04 -23.01 9.03
CA GLN A 154 13.19 -22.57 9.81
C GLN A 154 13.40 -21.06 9.72
N LYS A 155 13.24 -20.48 8.53
CA LYS A 155 13.32 -19.01 8.33
C LYS A 155 12.22 -18.28 9.11
N PHE A 156 11.00 -18.83 9.19
CA PHE A 156 9.95 -18.28 10.06
C PHE A 156 10.38 -18.29 11.53
N LYS A 157 11.00 -19.38 11.99
CA LYS A 157 11.53 -19.46 13.35
C LYS A 157 12.66 -18.47 13.61
N ASP A 158 13.55 -18.27 12.63
CA ASP A 158 14.62 -17.29 12.74
C ASP A 158 14.07 -15.87 12.91
N LEU A 159 13.05 -15.48 12.15
CA LEU A 159 12.41 -14.16 12.29
C LEU A 159 11.66 -14.03 13.63
N GLU A 160 10.98 -15.08 14.09
CA GLU A 160 10.33 -15.11 15.40
C GLU A 160 11.34 -14.91 16.53
N ASN A 161 12.45 -15.65 16.49
CA ASN A 161 13.53 -15.56 17.47
C ASN A 161 14.24 -14.18 17.44
N ALA A 162 14.31 -13.55 16.26
CA ALA A 162 14.84 -12.21 16.09
C ALA A 162 13.90 -11.11 16.63
N GLY A 163 12.65 -11.44 16.98
CA GLY A 163 11.71 -10.51 17.62
C GLY A 163 10.67 -9.91 16.69
N ALA A 164 10.49 -10.41 15.46
CA ALA A 164 9.38 -10.00 14.61
C ALA A 164 8.03 -10.31 15.30
N PHE A 165 7.09 -9.33 15.28
CA PHE A 165 5.75 -9.58 15.78
C PHE A 165 4.83 -10.21 14.73
N ALA A 166 5.15 -9.99 13.46
CA ALA A 166 4.37 -10.44 12.31
C ALA A 166 5.27 -10.81 11.14
N VAL A 167 4.74 -11.58 10.22
CA VAL A 167 5.41 -11.98 8.98
C VAL A 167 4.42 -12.06 7.83
N GLU A 168 4.79 -11.45 6.70
CA GLU A 168 4.09 -11.60 5.44
C GLU A 168 4.60 -12.87 4.75
N GLY A 169 3.69 -13.80 4.48
CA GLY A 169 3.95 -14.98 3.67
C GLY A 169 3.43 -14.76 2.26
N GLU A 170 4.32 -14.64 1.28
CA GLU A 170 3.95 -14.42 -0.11
C GLU A 170 4.08 -15.69 -0.95
N VAL A 171 2.99 -16.07 -1.60
CA VAL A 171 2.89 -17.20 -2.54
C VAL A 171 3.51 -18.49 -1.99
N ILE A 172 3.09 -18.86 -0.79
CA ILE A 172 3.38 -20.12 -0.12
C ILE A 172 2.16 -21.04 -0.32
N PRO A 173 2.31 -22.36 -0.59
CA PRO A 173 1.17 -23.27 -0.63
C PRO A 173 0.29 -23.17 0.62
N GLU A 174 -1.03 -23.11 0.45
CA GLU A 174 -1.98 -22.86 1.55
C GLU A 174 -1.82 -23.81 2.72
N ASN A 175 -1.70 -25.11 2.43
CA ASN A 175 -1.52 -26.12 3.48
C ASN A 175 -0.18 -25.99 4.23
N VAL A 176 0.88 -25.58 3.55
CA VAL A 176 2.17 -25.30 4.19
C VAL A 176 2.08 -24.05 5.07
N MET A 177 1.44 -23.00 4.56
CA MET A 177 1.26 -21.75 5.32
C MET A 177 0.36 -21.95 6.54
N GLU A 178 -0.69 -22.77 6.44
CA GLU A 178 -1.55 -23.15 7.56
C GLU A 178 -0.75 -23.81 8.68
N GLU A 179 0.10 -24.79 8.34
CA GLU A 179 0.94 -25.50 9.31
C GLU A 179 1.98 -24.58 9.95
N ILE A 180 2.58 -23.68 9.18
CA ILE A 180 3.51 -22.66 9.70
C ILE A 180 2.75 -21.71 10.65
N SER A 181 1.58 -21.22 10.25
CA SER A 181 0.77 -20.30 11.05
C SER A 181 0.39 -20.87 12.40
N ASN A 182 0.07 -22.17 12.45
CA ASN A 182 -0.27 -22.89 13.68
C ASN A 182 0.93 -23.09 14.62
N ARG A 183 2.17 -22.98 14.13
CA ARG A 183 3.40 -23.25 14.88
C ARG A 183 4.25 -22.02 15.18
N THR A 184 3.79 -20.84 14.85
CA THR A 184 4.46 -19.57 15.15
C THR A 184 3.59 -18.70 16.06
N ASN A 185 4.23 -17.92 16.94
CA ASN A 185 3.56 -16.89 17.74
C ASN A 185 3.44 -15.56 17.02
N MET A 186 4.10 -15.42 15.87
CA MET A 186 3.97 -14.22 15.03
C MET A 186 2.58 -14.15 14.40
N VAL A 187 2.06 -12.95 14.24
CA VAL A 187 0.88 -12.69 13.40
C VAL A 187 1.24 -13.00 11.94
N THR A 188 0.48 -13.89 11.31
CA THR A 188 0.73 -14.30 9.93
C THR A 188 -0.16 -13.55 8.95
N ILE A 189 0.46 -13.06 7.87
CA ILE A 189 -0.19 -12.25 6.84
C ILE A 189 -0.04 -12.96 5.51
N SER A 190 -1.17 -13.25 4.84
CA SER A 190 -1.18 -13.93 3.56
C SER A 190 -1.24 -12.95 2.41
N MET A 191 -0.25 -13.01 1.54
CA MET A 191 -0.32 -12.50 0.18
C MET A 191 -0.17 -13.69 -0.79
N GLY A 192 -1.29 -14.24 -1.25
CA GLY A 192 -1.27 -15.42 -2.12
C GLY A 192 -0.86 -16.72 -1.42
N SER A 193 -0.96 -16.79 -0.10
CA SER A 193 -0.60 -17.99 0.70
C SER A 193 -1.82 -18.64 1.36
N GLY A 194 -3.01 -18.46 0.75
CA GLY A 194 -4.26 -19.04 1.21
C GLY A 194 -4.93 -18.24 2.31
N ARG A 195 -6.02 -18.80 2.85
CA ARG A 195 -6.94 -18.12 3.78
C ARG A 195 -6.73 -18.46 5.26
N LYS A 196 -5.76 -19.33 5.57
CA LYS A 196 -5.56 -19.89 6.92
C LYS A 196 -4.53 -19.14 7.77
N THR A 197 -4.33 -17.85 7.46
CA THR A 197 -3.50 -16.91 8.23
C THR A 197 -4.35 -15.97 9.07
N ASP A 198 -3.74 -15.14 9.90
CA ASP A 198 -4.45 -14.17 10.75
C ASP A 198 -4.93 -12.96 9.94
N VAL A 199 -4.19 -12.55 8.90
CA VAL A 199 -4.48 -11.39 8.06
C VAL A 199 -4.46 -11.78 6.59
N ILE A 200 -5.43 -11.25 5.82
CA ILE A 200 -5.46 -11.35 4.36
C ILE A 200 -5.07 -9.99 3.78
N TYR A 201 -4.12 -10.02 2.85
CA TYR A 201 -3.50 -8.82 2.28
C TYR A 201 -3.56 -8.81 0.76
N LEU A 202 -3.98 -7.68 0.20
CA LEU A 202 -3.88 -7.36 -1.23
C LEU A 202 -3.53 -5.87 -1.42
N PHE A 203 -3.07 -5.54 -2.62
CA PHE A 203 -2.83 -4.17 -3.04
C PHE A 203 -4.14 -3.47 -3.46
N MET A 204 -4.25 -2.18 -3.20
CA MET A 204 -5.42 -1.38 -3.56
C MET A 204 -5.74 -1.48 -5.05
N GLU A 205 -4.73 -1.38 -5.90
CA GLU A 205 -4.87 -1.44 -7.36
C GLU A 205 -5.44 -2.77 -7.85
N ASP A 206 -5.11 -3.88 -7.20
CA ASP A 206 -5.66 -5.20 -7.53
C ASP A 206 -7.11 -5.32 -7.07
N ILE A 207 -7.41 -4.91 -5.85
CA ILE A 207 -8.76 -4.92 -5.27
C ILE A 207 -9.71 -4.08 -6.12
N CYS A 208 -9.27 -2.87 -6.52
CA CYS A 208 -10.09 -1.91 -7.27
C CYS A 208 -10.14 -2.18 -8.78
N GLY A 209 -9.38 -3.15 -9.29
CA GLY A 209 -9.37 -3.50 -10.72
C GLY A 209 -8.65 -2.48 -11.58
N GLU A 210 -7.56 -1.92 -11.09
CA GLU A 210 -6.66 -1.03 -11.84
C GLU A 210 -5.56 -1.78 -12.58
N THR A 211 -5.16 -2.94 -12.08
CA THR A 211 -4.09 -3.77 -12.66
C THR A 211 -4.59 -4.48 -13.90
N ALA A 212 -3.99 -4.22 -15.06
CA ALA A 212 -4.41 -4.83 -16.34
C ALA A 212 -4.15 -6.34 -16.38
N LYS A 213 -3.08 -6.80 -15.74
CA LYS A 213 -2.73 -8.21 -15.60
C LYS A 213 -2.42 -8.52 -14.14
N PRO A 214 -3.44 -8.72 -13.31
CA PRO A 214 -3.25 -8.98 -11.89
C PRO A 214 -2.55 -10.33 -11.69
N PRO A 215 -1.80 -10.49 -10.58
CA PRO A 215 -1.23 -11.78 -10.23
C PRO A 215 -2.35 -12.80 -9.93
N ARG A 216 -2.03 -14.09 -10.07
CA ARG A 216 -3.01 -15.18 -9.90
C ARG A 216 -3.76 -15.14 -8.58
N HIS A 217 -3.12 -14.68 -7.50
CA HIS A 217 -3.70 -14.63 -6.17
C HIS A 217 -4.58 -13.41 -5.92
N ALA A 218 -4.58 -12.43 -6.83
CA ALA A 218 -5.41 -11.24 -6.70
C ALA A 218 -6.81 -11.47 -7.30
N LYS A 219 -7.77 -10.74 -6.75
CA LYS A 219 -9.14 -10.67 -7.25
C LYS A 219 -9.61 -9.22 -7.27
N ALA A 220 -10.07 -8.78 -8.42
CA ALA A 220 -10.70 -7.48 -8.56
C ALA A 220 -12.16 -7.52 -8.10
N TYR A 221 -12.55 -6.53 -7.33
CA TYR A 221 -13.92 -6.27 -6.88
C TYR A 221 -14.51 -5.01 -7.53
N GLY A 222 -13.66 -4.20 -8.16
CA GLY A 222 -14.00 -2.98 -8.90
C GLY A 222 -13.48 -3.02 -10.33
N ASN A 223 -13.71 -1.92 -11.08
CA ASN A 223 -13.28 -1.76 -12.48
C ASN A 223 -12.70 -0.36 -12.70
N LEU A 224 -11.76 0.07 -11.89
CA LEU A 224 -11.17 1.41 -12.04
C LEU A 224 -10.40 1.58 -13.35
N LEU A 225 -9.77 0.52 -13.88
CA LEU A 225 -9.10 0.57 -15.17
C LEU A 225 -10.08 0.93 -16.30
N GLY A 226 -11.25 0.28 -16.32
CA GLY A 226 -12.31 0.60 -17.30
C GLY A 226 -12.78 2.04 -17.19
N LEU A 227 -13.01 2.54 -15.99
CA LEU A 227 -13.42 3.93 -15.75
C LEU A 227 -12.33 4.93 -16.18
N LYS A 228 -11.06 4.66 -15.88
CA LYS A 228 -9.93 5.48 -16.34
C LYS A 228 -9.85 5.53 -17.86
N ASN A 229 -10.03 4.40 -18.53
CA ASN A 229 -10.06 4.35 -20.00
C ASN A 229 -11.22 5.14 -20.60
N GLN A 230 -12.39 5.13 -19.96
CA GLN A 230 -13.53 5.97 -20.36
C GLN A 230 -13.22 7.46 -20.23
N ILE A 231 -12.58 7.88 -19.14
CA ILE A 231 -12.13 9.27 -18.94
C ILE A 231 -11.16 9.69 -20.06
N GLU A 232 -10.17 8.87 -20.40
CA GLU A 232 -9.24 9.19 -21.47
C GLU A 232 -9.91 9.24 -22.86
N THR A 233 -10.87 8.36 -23.10
CA THR A 233 -11.67 8.37 -24.32
C THR A 233 -12.48 9.67 -24.45
N GLU A 234 -13.14 10.10 -23.38
CA GLU A 234 -13.90 11.36 -23.37
C GLU A 234 -13.00 12.58 -23.53
N ARG A 235 -11.82 12.58 -22.88
CA ARG A 235 -10.82 13.64 -23.07
C ARG A 235 -10.40 13.77 -24.53
N LEU A 236 -10.08 12.65 -25.18
CA LEU A 236 -9.69 12.63 -26.60
C LEU A 236 -10.82 13.12 -27.52
N LYS A 237 -12.06 12.72 -27.23
CA LYS A 237 -13.25 13.15 -27.96
C LYS A 237 -13.44 14.65 -27.85
N ALA A 238 -13.34 15.21 -26.66
CA ALA A 238 -13.48 16.65 -26.40
C ALA A 238 -12.39 17.47 -27.16
N LEU A 239 -11.13 17.01 -27.10
CA LEU A 239 -10.03 17.67 -27.83
C LEU A 239 -10.22 17.63 -29.34
N LYS A 240 -10.69 16.51 -29.91
CA LYS A 240 -10.99 16.40 -31.34
C LYS A 240 -12.13 17.33 -31.74
N ALA A 241 -13.18 17.44 -30.92
CA ALA A 241 -14.30 18.35 -31.15
C ALA A 241 -13.85 19.80 -31.12
N PHE A 242 -13.10 20.21 -30.10
CA PHE A 242 -12.50 21.54 -29.99
C PHE A 242 -11.65 21.92 -31.23
N LYS A 243 -10.74 21.03 -31.64
CA LYS A 243 -9.92 21.22 -32.81
C LYS A 243 -10.76 21.43 -34.08
N LYS A 244 -11.76 20.56 -34.26
CA LYS A 244 -12.67 20.61 -35.42
C LYS A 244 -13.42 21.95 -35.48
N ASP A 245 -13.97 22.39 -34.37
CA ASP A 245 -14.77 23.62 -34.32
C ASP A 245 -13.90 24.86 -34.47
N SER A 246 -12.70 24.84 -33.90
CA SER A 246 -11.72 25.95 -34.08
C SER A 246 -11.30 26.12 -35.55
N ILE A 247 -10.96 25.01 -36.24
CA ILE A 247 -10.55 25.06 -37.65
C ILE A 247 -11.72 25.46 -38.54
N LYS A 248 -12.96 25.06 -38.20
CA LYS A 248 -14.16 25.42 -38.99
C LYS A 248 -14.74 26.79 -38.65
N GLY A 249 -14.10 27.57 -37.77
CA GLY A 249 -14.59 28.86 -37.31
C GLY A 249 -15.88 28.81 -36.49
N LYS A 250 -16.24 27.66 -35.94
CA LYS A 250 -17.40 27.51 -35.05
C LYS A 250 -17.11 27.90 -33.61
N PHE A 251 -15.83 27.85 -33.22
CA PHE A 251 -15.31 28.31 -31.93
C PHE A 251 -14.11 29.26 -32.18
N PRO A 252 -14.02 30.41 -31.48
CA PRO A 252 -15.02 30.94 -30.53
C PRO A 252 -16.28 31.45 -31.25
N GLY A 253 -17.44 31.24 -30.61
CA GLY A 253 -18.69 31.81 -31.05
C GLY A 253 -18.95 33.20 -30.43
N LYS A 254 -20.15 33.77 -30.71
CA LYS A 254 -20.55 35.07 -30.16
C LYS A 254 -20.46 35.17 -28.64
N ASN A 255 -20.84 34.08 -27.95
CA ASN A 255 -20.83 34.03 -26.46
C ASN A 255 -19.42 33.90 -25.85
N GLN A 256 -18.42 33.54 -26.65
CA GLN A 256 -17.03 33.42 -26.24
C GLN A 256 -16.17 34.57 -26.75
N SER A 257 -16.77 35.52 -27.49
CA SER A 257 -16.09 36.68 -28.08
C SER A 257 -16.64 37.96 -27.51
N THR A 258 -15.78 38.94 -27.35
CA THR A 258 -16.17 40.29 -26.94
C THR A 258 -15.87 41.26 -28.08
N ASN A 259 -16.83 42.09 -28.41
CA ASN A 259 -16.67 43.16 -29.37
C ASN A 259 -16.55 44.51 -28.66
N MET A 260 -15.79 45.41 -29.25
CA MET A 260 -15.78 46.82 -28.85
C MET A 260 -17.12 47.45 -29.24
N ASP A 261 -17.56 48.42 -28.48
CA ASP A 261 -18.69 49.28 -28.88
C ASP A 261 -18.41 49.90 -30.26
N SER A 262 -19.44 50.01 -31.13
CA SER A 262 -19.29 50.40 -32.50
C SER A 262 -18.64 51.80 -32.67
N LYS A 263 -19.02 52.76 -31.82
CA LYS A 263 -18.46 54.11 -31.85
C LYS A 263 -16.98 54.09 -31.44
N GLN A 264 -16.63 53.34 -30.42
CA GLN A 264 -15.24 53.19 -29.97
C GLN A 264 -14.40 52.47 -31.03
N PHE A 265 -14.99 51.51 -31.72
CA PHE A 265 -14.32 50.80 -32.81
C PHE A 265 -14.05 51.71 -34.01
N ASP A 266 -15.03 52.57 -34.43
CA ASP A 266 -14.84 53.57 -35.51
C ASP A 266 -13.75 54.58 -35.15
N ASP A 267 -13.67 55.03 -33.89
CA ASP A 267 -12.65 55.93 -33.42
C ASP A 267 -11.27 55.23 -33.38
N PHE A 268 -11.22 53.96 -33.02
CA PHE A 268 -10.00 53.17 -33.13
C PHE A 268 -9.51 53.04 -34.58
N LEU A 269 -10.39 52.77 -35.54
CA LEU A 269 -10.02 52.69 -36.97
C LEU A 269 -9.36 53.98 -37.49
N LYS A 270 -9.85 55.18 -37.08
CA LYS A 270 -9.24 56.47 -37.41
C LYS A 270 -7.84 56.69 -36.89
N LEU A 271 -7.42 55.90 -35.87
CA LEU A 271 -6.08 55.96 -35.32
C LEU A 271 -5.07 55.07 -36.08
N LEU A 272 -5.57 54.22 -37.00
CA LEU A 272 -4.74 53.31 -37.80
C LEU A 272 -4.34 53.92 -39.16
N ASP A 273 -5.03 54.96 -39.61
CA ASP A 273 -4.73 55.77 -40.82
C ASP A 273 -3.80 56.94 -40.48
#